data_b89c4888cf688704b1f418ed36aafeb4
#
_entry.id   b89c4888cf688704b1f418ed36aafeb4
#
_cell.length_a   1.000
_cell.length_b   1.000
_cell.length_c   1.000
_cell.angle_alpha   90.00
_cell.angle_beta   90.00
_cell.angle_gamma   90.00
#
_symmetry.space_group_name_H-M   'P 1'
#
loop_
_entity.id
_entity.type
_entity.pdbx_description
1 polymer ?
#
loop_
_entity_poly.entity_id
_entity_poly.type
_entity_poly.pdbx_seq_one_letter_code
_entity_poly.pdbx_strand_id
1 'polypeptide(L)'
;HGWLLENKDADKTMIISHGRGVNRLAAMQYLQIFKDTSLDKEYSFFIPDLRNSGKSDISRTKMGYCFGQDIYNTMLMLNEKFGKNNFVLYGFSQGGMGSAIAAKIFNNGLRKKGIKVDKMIIDSSISNIRKKVKEDAKKRRVPKFIVSVVVRVFNFRVGNKLDKLRLSYLLRRIPTLIIQTKSDKATTYGMLMEEYNEIAQNKNVQLKVFERGSHTRIYAEQDYKEEYTEAVANFLKDKEVNSAQEETNEKNIQEAETVKVEADENANDKGSEYYEKFSDFDFDDNE
;
A
#
# COMPACT_ATOMS: atom_id res chain seq x y z
N HIS A 1 15.76 -0.84 7.48
CA HIS A 1 16.84 -1.24 6.56
C HIS A 1 16.33 -1.39 5.13
N GLY A 2 17.22 -1.30 4.14
CA GLY A 2 16.89 -1.47 2.73
C GLY A 2 18.11 -1.37 1.84
N TRP A 3 17.90 -1.64 0.54
CA TRP A 3 18.89 -1.45 -0.50
C TRP A 3 18.47 -0.36 -1.45
N LEU A 4 19.36 0.59 -1.70
CA LEU A 4 19.20 1.60 -2.74
C LEU A 4 20.09 1.22 -3.93
N LEU A 5 19.46 0.99 -5.08
CA LEU A 5 20.09 0.89 -6.38
C LEU A 5 19.89 2.24 -7.06
N GLU A 6 20.88 3.10 -6.89
CA GLU A 6 20.77 4.48 -7.39
C GLU A 6 21.09 4.56 -8.87
N ASN A 7 20.20 5.19 -9.62
CA ASN A 7 20.46 5.71 -10.95
C ASN A 7 20.41 7.25 -10.86
N LYS A 8 21.55 7.91 -11.07
CA LYS A 8 21.67 9.37 -10.93
C LYS A 8 20.93 10.15 -12.01
N ASP A 9 20.70 9.50 -13.16
CA ASP A 9 20.01 10.10 -14.30
C ASP A 9 18.48 9.92 -14.22
N ALA A 10 17.99 9.15 -13.23
CA ALA A 10 16.57 8.88 -13.07
C ALA A 10 15.89 9.87 -12.11
N ASP A 11 14.85 10.53 -12.59
CA ASP A 11 14.01 11.43 -11.79
C ASP A 11 13.09 10.67 -10.82
N LYS A 12 12.76 9.42 -11.14
CA LYS A 12 11.80 8.61 -10.36
C LYS A 12 12.50 7.55 -9.53
N THR A 13 11.98 7.32 -8.34
CA THR A 13 12.43 6.22 -7.48
C THR A 13 11.30 5.23 -7.26
N MET A 14 11.53 3.96 -7.61
CA MET A 14 10.59 2.89 -7.33
C MET A 14 10.88 2.25 -5.98
N ILE A 15 9.86 2.17 -5.12
CA ILE A 15 9.93 1.44 -3.85
C ILE A 15 9.23 0.11 -4.04
N ILE A 16 9.98 -1.02 -3.94
CA ILE A 16 9.44 -2.37 -4.08
C ILE A 16 9.26 -2.97 -2.69
N SER A 17 8.01 -3.07 -2.23
CA SER A 17 7.64 -3.45 -0.87
C SER A 17 7.11 -4.87 -0.79
N HIS A 18 7.80 -5.72 -0.02
CA HIS A 18 7.45 -7.13 0.18
C HIS A 18 6.18 -7.33 1.05
N GLY A 19 5.64 -8.55 1.05
CA GLY A 19 4.54 -8.99 1.92
C GLY A 19 4.98 -9.36 3.33
N ARG A 20 4.02 -9.82 4.18
CA ARG A 20 4.30 -10.33 5.51
C ARG A 20 5.05 -11.67 5.45
N GLY A 21 5.98 -11.88 6.40
CA GLY A 21 6.70 -13.15 6.54
C GLY A 21 7.82 -13.38 5.54
N VAL A 22 8.12 -12.39 4.71
CA VAL A 22 9.25 -12.37 3.78
C VAL A 22 10.03 -11.06 3.96
N ASN A 23 11.10 -10.86 3.20
CA ASN A 23 11.95 -9.68 3.29
C ASN A 23 12.30 -9.14 1.89
N ARG A 24 13.19 -8.16 1.82
CA ARG A 24 13.64 -7.55 0.56
C ARG A 24 14.15 -8.53 -0.49
N LEU A 25 14.72 -9.69 -0.09
CA LEU A 25 15.18 -10.71 -1.06
C LEU A 25 14.04 -11.25 -1.91
N ALA A 26 12.83 -11.45 -1.32
CA ALA A 26 11.66 -11.87 -2.07
C ALA A 26 11.20 -10.82 -3.09
N ALA A 27 11.42 -9.53 -2.82
CA ALA A 27 11.07 -8.45 -3.74
C ALA A 27 12.10 -8.25 -4.86
N MET A 28 13.36 -8.64 -4.64
CA MET A 28 14.44 -8.48 -5.63
C MET A 28 14.18 -9.18 -6.97
N GLN A 29 13.50 -10.33 -6.98
CA GLN A 29 13.21 -11.06 -8.21
C GLN A 29 12.47 -10.20 -9.26
N TYR A 30 11.71 -9.23 -8.82
CA TYR A 30 10.95 -8.34 -9.70
C TYR A 30 11.80 -7.28 -10.39
N LEU A 31 13.04 -7.06 -9.97
CA LEU A 31 13.99 -6.20 -10.67
C LEU A 31 14.29 -6.69 -12.09
N GLN A 32 14.15 -8.01 -12.33
CA GLN A 32 14.36 -8.57 -13.65
C GLN A 32 13.37 -8.03 -14.69
N ILE A 33 12.14 -7.72 -14.30
CA ILE A 33 11.12 -7.09 -15.17
C ILE A 33 11.66 -5.78 -15.77
N PHE A 34 12.30 -4.97 -14.95
CA PHE A 34 12.82 -3.67 -15.38
C PHE A 34 14.03 -3.80 -16.30
N LYS A 35 14.89 -4.80 -16.07
CA LYS A 35 15.99 -5.12 -16.97
C LYS A 35 15.49 -5.63 -18.32
N ASP A 36 14.55 -6.58 -18.32
CA ASP A 36 14.01 -7.20 -19.53
C ASP A 36 13.26 -6.17 -20.40
N THR A 37 12.75 -5.09 -19.81
CA THR A 37 11.99 -4.03 -20.47
C THR A 37 12.77 -2.74 -20.68
N SER A 38 14.05 -2.69 -20.27
CA SER A 38 14.93 -1.51 -20.26
C SER A 38 14.41 -0.33 -19.40
N LEU A 39 13.44 -0.59 -18.52
CA LEU A 39 12.94 0.40 -17.56
C LEU A 39 13.89 0.64 -16.39
N ASP A 40 14.90 -0.22 -16.20
CA ASP A 40 15.95 -0.02 -15.19
C ASP A 40 16.73 1.28 -15.38
N LYS A 41 16.72 1.85 -16.59
CA LYS A 41 17.33 3.14 -16.92
C LYS A 41 16.49 4.35 -16.51
N GLU A 42 15.20 4.15 -16.26
CA GLU A 42 14.25 5.22 -15.93
C GLU A 42 14.04 5.41 -14.42
N TYR A 43 14.48 4.44 -13.59
CA TYR A 43 14.24 4.45 -12.15
C TYR A 43 15.50 4.24 -11.33
N SER A 44 15.56 4.91 -10.16
CA SER A 44 16.27 4.36 -9.00
C SER A 44 15.37 3.36 -8.30
N PHE A 45 15.93 2.35 -7.63
CA PHE A 45 15.13 1.37 -6.88
C PHE A 45 15.49 1.38 -5.41
N PHE A 46 14.49 1.38 -4.55
CA PHE A 46 14.68 1.12 -3.14
C PHE A 46 13.85 -0.09 -2.69
N ILE A 47 14.52 -1.05 -2.05
CA ILE A 47 13.90 -2.30 -1.60
C ILE A 47 14.06 -2.38 -0.09
N PRO A 48 13.01 -1.98 0.70
CA PRO A 48 13.06 -2.00 2.15
C PRO A 48 12.90 -3.41 2.72
N ASP A 49 13.48 -3.65 3.90
CA ASP A 49 12.89 -4.57 4.87
C ASP A 49 11.85 -3.78 5.65
N LEU A 50 10.58 -4.11 5.49
CA LEU A 50 9.54 -3.56 6.34
C LEU A 50 9.67 -4.14 7.76
N ARG A 51 9.01 -3.56 8.76
CA ARG A 51 9.08 -4.06 10.14
C ARG A 51 8.84 -5.58 10.25
N ASN A 52 9.46 -6.22 11.20
CA ASN A 52 9.46 -7.68 11.42
C ASN A 52 10.09 -8.48 10.27
N SER A 53 10.96 -7.87 9.47
CA SER A 53 11.54 -8.54 8.31
C SER A 53 13.01 -8.19 8.16
N GLY A 54 13.82 -9.17 7.75
CA GLY A 54 15.23 -9.00 7.43
C GLY A 54 16.02 -8.42 8.59
N LYS A 55 16.58 -7.21 8.40
CA LYS A 55 17.35 -6.49 9.41
C LYS A 55 16.59 -5.38 10.12
N SER A 56 15.31 -5.20 9.80
CA SER A 56 14.48 -4.18 10.43
C SER A 56 13.87 -4.66 11.75
N ASP A 57 13.60 -3.71 12.64
CA ASP A 57 13.15 -3.98 14.00
C ASP A 57 11.79 -4.69 14.06
N ILE A 58 11.61 -5.46 15.14
CA ILE A 58 10.35 -6.14 15.45
C ILE A 58 9.37 -5.11 16.03
N SER A 59 8.16 -5.05 15.48
CA SER A 59 7.11 -4.13 15.91
C SER A 59 5.73 -4.59 15.41
N ARG A 60 4.67 -3.98 15.92
CA ARG A 60 3.28 -4.30 15.53
C ARG A 60 3.01 -3.96 14.07
N THR A 61 2.42 -4.89 13.29
CA THR A 61 2.10 -4.69 11.87
C THR A 61 0.73 -4.08 11.62
N LYS A 62 -0.21 -4.28 12.52
CA LYS A 62 -1.61 -3.84 12.39
C LYS A 62 -2.19 -4.15 11.00
N MET A 63 -2.06 -5.41 10.55
CA MET A 63 -2.56 -5.91 9.27
C MET A 63 -2.12 -5.08 8.04
N GLY A 64 -0.88 -4.61 8.05
CA GLY A 64 -0.32 -3.80 6.97
C GLY A 64 -0.48 -2.28 7.14
N TYR A 65 -1.26 -1.80 8.12
CA TYR A 65 -1.33 -0.35 8.39
C TYR A 65 0.04 0.24 8.72
N CYS A 66 0.81 -0.45 9.58
CA CYS A 66 2.15 -0.01 9.93
C CYS A 66 3.16 -0.17 8.79
N PHE A 67 2.93 -1.07 7.82
CA PHE A 67 3.71 -1.10 6.58
C PHE A 67 3.52 0.19 5.78
N GLY A 68 2.31 0.77 5.79
CA GLY A 68 2.08 2.10 5.22
C GLY A 68 2.90 3.19 5.91
N GLN A 69 3.05 3.13 7.23
CA GLN A 69 3.94 4.04 7.97
C GLN A 69 5.41 3.84 7.60
N ASP A 70 5.86 2.58 7.44
CA ASP A 70 7.23 2.27 7.04
C ASP A 70 7.55 2.80 5.64
N ILE A 71 6.64 2.60 4.68
CA ILE A 71 6.78 3.09 3.30
C ILE A 71 6.76 4.63 3.28
N TYR A 72 5.86 5.26 4.04
CA TYR A 72 5.84 6.71 4.22
C TYR A 72 7.18 7.24 4.77
N ASN A 73 7.68 6.66 5.85
CA ASN A 73 8.96 7.04 6.45
C ASN A 73 10.14 6.76 5.50
N THR A 74 10.06 5.71 4.68
CA THR A 74 11.04 5.42 3.64
C THR A 74 11.09 6.55 2.61
N MET A 75 9.95 7.03 2.13
CA MET A 75 9.91 8.18 1.20
C MET A 75 10.47 9.45 1.84
N LEU A 76 10.15 9.72 3.11
CA LEU A 76 10.72 10.87 3.85
C LEU A 76 12.24 10.75 3.96
N MET A 77 12.75 9.59 4.33
CA MET A 77 14.20 9.32 4.44
C MET A 77 14.92 9.46 3.10
N LEU A 78 14.34 8.94 2.02
CA LEU A 78 14.91 9.06 0.67
C LEU A 78 14.90 10.51 0.18
N ASN A 79 13.87 11.27 0.52
CA ASN A 79 13.83 12.70 0.22
C ASN A 79 14.90 13.47 1.00
N GLU A 80 14.97 13.28 2.31
CA GLU A 80 15.89 13.99 3.18
C GLU A 80 17.37 13.69 2.87
N LYS A 81 17.71 12.40 2.66
CA LYS A 81 19.10 11.97 2.50
C LYS A 81 19.60 11.96 1.05
N PHE A 82 18.71 11.77 0.08
CA PHE A 82 19.08 11.57 -1.33
C PHE A 82 18.33 12.50 -2.28
N GLY A 83 17.54 13.46 -1.78
CA GLY A 83 16.81 14.43 -2.60
C GLY A 83 15.71 13.83 -3.48
N LYS A 84 15.30 12.58 -3.24
CA LYS A 84 14.30 11.89 -4.05
C LYS A 84 12.89 12.39 -3.65
N ASN A 85 12.11 12.84 -4.64
CA ASN A 85 10.78 13.42 -4.38
C ASN A 85 9.67 12.84 -5.26
N ASN A 86 10.01 12.05 -6.28
CA ASN A 86 9.05 11.44 -7.19
C ASN A 86 9.11 9.91 -7.10
N PHE A 87 8.02 9.28 -6.64
CA PHE A 87 8.01 7.87 -6.31
C PHE A 87 6.99 7.09 -7.12
N VAL A 88 7.35 5.86 -7.46
CA VAL A 88 6.44 4.80 -7.89
C VAL A 88 6.47 3.71 -6.83
N LEU A 89 5.29 3.25 -6.39
CA LEU A 89 5.20 2.22 -5.36
C LEU A 89 4.80 0.89 -5.99
N TYR A 90 5.58 -0.15 -5.73
CA TYR A 90 5.28 -1.51 -6.16
C TYR A 90 5.19 -2.40 -4.92
N GLY A 91 4.02 -2.87 -4.58
CA GLY A 91 3.78 -3.58 -3.33
C GLY A 91 3.09 -4.93 -3.48
N PHE A 92 3.53 -5.89 -2.67
CA PHE A 92 3.02 -7.26 -2.66
C PHE A 92 2.24 -7.55 -1.38
N SER A 93 1.07 -8.18 -1.47
CA SER A 93 0.26 -8.60 -0.32
C SER A 93 0.03 -7.44 0.69
N GLN A 94 0.51 -7.57 1.92
CA GLN A 94 0.46 -6.48 2.91
C GLN A 94 1.30 -5.25 2.49
N GLY A 95 2.37 -5.44 1.71
CA GLY A 95 3.13 -4.33 1.12
C GLY A 95 2.32 -3.53 0.11
N GLY A 96 1.44 -4.18 -0.66
CA GLY A 96 0.50 -3.51 -1.57
C GLY A 96 -0.52 -2.64 -0.82
N MET A 97 -1.15 -3.19 0.22
CA MET A 97 -2.02 -2.40 1.11
C MET A 97 -1.25 -1.27 1.80
N GLY A 98 0.00 -1.54 2.24
CA GLY A 98 0.88 -0.52 2.82
C GLY A 98 1.18 0.61 1.84
N SER A 99 1.46 0.31 0.58
CA SER A 99 1.69 1.31 -0.48
C SER A 99 0.47 2.20 -0.68
N ALA A 100 -0.72 1.61 -0.77
CA ALA A 100 -1.97 2.37 -0.91
C ALA A 100 -2.26 3.26 0.33
N ILE A 101 -1.98 2.76 1.55
CA ILE A 101 -2.09 3.53 2.79
C ILE A 101 -1.08 4.69 2.81
N ALA A 102 0.19 4.45 2.47
CA ALA A 102 1.22 5.48 2.42
C ALA A 102 0.83 6.61 1.46
N ALA A 103 0.38 6.24 0.27
CA ALA A 103 0.04 7.18 -0.79
C ALA A 103 -1.24 7.99 -0.50
N LYS A 104 -2.22 7.45 0.26
CA LYS A 104 -3.50 8.12 0.50
C LYS A 104 -3.64 8.66 1.92
N ILE A 105 -3.38 7.85 2.95
CA ILE A 105 -3.62 8.26 4.35
C ILE A 105 -2.54 9.24 4.82
N PHE A 106 -1.30 9.07 4.34
CA PHE A 106 -0.17 9.95 4.71
C PHE A 106 0.16 10.99 3.64
N ASN A 107 -0.71 11.16 2.63
CA ASN A 107 -0.49 12.08 1.50
C ASN A 107 -0.19 13.53 1.93
N ASN A 108 -0.91 14.06 2.92
CA ASN A 108 -0.69 15.42 3.40
C ASN A 108 0.74 15.64 3.93
N GLY A 109 1.29 14.65 4.64
CA GLY A 109 2.68 14.68 5.09
C GLY A 109 3.69 14.65 3.94
N LEU A 110 3.42 13.85 2.91
CA LEU A 110 4.25 13.78 1.69
C LEU A 110 4.22 15.12 0.94
N ARG A 111 3.06 15.69 0.69
CA ARG A 111 2.88 16.96 -0.02
C ARG A 111 3.59 18.13 0.69
N LYS A 112 3.54 18.21 2.02
CA LYS A 112 4.27 19.22 2.80
C LYS A 112 5.79 19.17 2.61
N LYS A 113 6.31 18.04 2.15
CA LYS A 113 7.74 17.82 1.84
C LYS A 113 8.04 17.84 0.34
N GLY A 114 7.07 18.21 -0.51
CA GLY A 114 7.22 18.21 -1.97
C GLY A 114 7.35 16.79 -2.57
N ILE A 115 6.88 15.76 -1.84
CA ILE A 115 6.97 14.37 -2.27
C ILE A 115 5.69 13.98 -3.01
N LYS A 116 5.85 13.37 -4.20
CA LYS A 116 4.77 12.88 -5.06
C LYS A 116 4.86 11.37 -5.22
N VAL A 117 3.70 10.71 -5.24
CA VAL A 117 3.55 9.33 -5.71
C VAL A 117 2.87 9.37 -7.06
N ASP A 118 3.59 8.99 -8.11
CA ASP A 118 3.14 9.06 -9.50
C ASP A 118 2.21 7.91 -9.87
N LYS A 119 2.66 6.68 -9.64
CA LYS A 119 1.96 5.45 -9.99
C LYS A 119 2.08 4.41 -8.88
N MET A 120 1.15 3.46 -8.86
CA MET A 120 1.24 2.29 -7.97
C MET A 120 1.01 1.00 -8.75
N ILE A 121 1.72 -0.06 -8.35
CA ILE A 121 1.45 -1.44 -8.75
C ILE A 121 1.22 -2.23 -7.45
N ILE A 122 0.10 -2.90 -7.35
CA ILE A 122 -0.24 -3.71 -6.17
C ILE A 122 -0.59 -5.12 -6.62
N ASP A 123 0.21 -6.09 -6.18
CA ASP A 123 0.08 -7.49 -6.54
C ASP A 123 -0.43 -8.31 -5.35
N SER A 124 -1.49 -9.08 -5.56
CA SER A 124 -2.07 -10.00 -4.57
C SER A 124 -2.33 -9.31 -3.23
N SER A 125 -2.80 -8.05 -3.27
CA SER A 125 -2.90 -7.20 -2.08
C SER A 125 -4.09 -7.59 -1.20
N ILE A 126 -4.00 -7.29 0.10
CA ILE A 126 -5.20 -7.23 0.95
C ILE A 126 -6.09 -6.12 0.39
N SER A 127 -7.33 -6.46 0.02
CA SER A 127 -8.26 -5.48 -0.57
C SER A 127 -9.07 -4.72 0.47
N ASN A 128 -9.32 -5.32 1.65
CA ASN A 128 -10.08 -4.71 2.74
C ASN A 128 -9.64 -5.30 4.09
N ILE A 129 -9.01 -4.50 4.93
CA ILE A 129 -8.47 -4.98 6.21
C ILE A 129 -9.58 -5.46 7.15
N ARG A 130 -10.71 -4.75 7.24
CA ARG A 130 -11.84 -5.18 8.10
C ARG A 130 -12.38 -6.54 7.68
N LYS A 131 -12.57 -6.76 6.38
CA LYS A 131 -13.05 -8.04 5.84
C LYS A 131 -12.03 -9.15 6.08
N LYS A 132 -10.75 -8.86 5.87
CA LYS A 132 -9.65 -9.80 6.09
C LYS A 132 -9.58 -10.27 7.54
N VAL A 133 -9.67 -9.36 8.51
CA VAL A 133 -9.72 -9.71 9.94
C VAL A 133 -10.89 -10.63 10.26
N LYS A 134 -12.08 -10.33 9.72
CA LYS A 134 -13.27 -11.16 9.93
C LYS A 134 -13.14 -12.55 9.29
N GLU A 135 -12.57 -12.61 8.09
CA GLU A 135 -12.33 -13.87 7.36
C GLU A 135 -11.33 -14.75 8.09
N ASP A 136 -10.20 -14.19 8.53
CA ASP A 136 -9.18 -14.93 9.28
C ASP A 136 -9.71 -15.43 10.63
N ALA A 137 -10.50 -14.62 11.32
CA ALA A 137 -11.18 -15.03 12.54
C ALA A 137 -12.18 -16.18 12.31
N LYS A 138 -12.94 -16.12 11.19
CA LYS A 138 -13.86 -17.20 10.80
C LYS A 138 -13.10 -18.50 10.50
N LYS A 139 -11.98 -18.43 9.78
CA LYS A 139 -11.11 -19.60 9.51
C LYS A 139 -10.60 -20.24 10.80
N ARG A 140 -10.30 -19.43 11.81
CA ARG A 140 -9.87 -19.86 13.15
C ARG A 140 -11.03 -20.20 14.10
N ARG A 141 -12.28 -20.20 13.63
CA ARG A 141 -13.51 -20.48 14.41
C ARG A 141 -13.69 -19.57 15.64
N VAL A 142 -13.20 -18.32 15.58
CA VAL A 142 -13.36 -17.36 16.68
C VAL A 142 -14.82 -16.94 16.80
N PRO A 143 -15.43 -16.95 18.00
CA PRO A 143 -16.81 -16.53 18.22
C PRO A 143 -17.09 -15.09 17.74
N LYS A 144 -18.26 -14.86 17.13
CA LYS A 144 -18.61 -13.56 16.51
C LYS A 144 -18.52 -12.37 17.46
N PHE A 145 -18.87 -12.54 18.73
CA PHE A 145 -18.81 -11.45 19.72
C PHE A 145 -17.37 -11.04 20.00
N ILE A 146 -16.42 -12.00 20.06
CA ILE A 146 -14.98 -11.73 20.21
C ILE A 146 -14.47 -10.98 18.97
N VAL A 147 -14.84 -11.42 17.77
CA VAL A 147 -14.47 -10.73 16.52
C VAL A 147 -14.94 -9.27 16.53
N SER A 148 -16.15 -9.01 17.05
CA SER A 148 -16.68 -7.65 17.14
C SER A 148 -15.86 -6.76 18.08
N VAL A 149 -15.42 -7.30 19.21
CA VAL A 149 -14.53 -6.61 20.15
C VAL A 149 -13.17 -6.36 19.50
N VAL A 150 -12.56 -7.37 18.89
CA VAL A 150 -11.27 -7.27 18.19
C VAL A 150 -11.32 -6.19 17.11
N VAL A 151 -12.36 -6.18 16.26
CA VAL A 151 -12.53 -5.17 15.20
C VAL A 151 -12.67 -3.77 15.80
N ARG A 152 -13.38 -3.59 16.93
CA ARG A 152 -13.52 -2.29 17.60
C ARG A 152 -12.19 -1.78 18.16
N VAL A 153 -11.47 -2.65 18.88
CA VAL A 153 -10.13 -2.35 19.42
C VAL A 153 -9.16 -2.03 18.28
N PHE A 154 -9.20 -2.82 17.20
CA PHE A 154 -8.35 -2.57 16.04
C PHE A 154 -8.67 -1.22 15.38
N ASN A 155 -9.97 -0.88 15.22
CA ASN A 155 -10.37 0.43 14.68
C ASN A 155 -9.81 1.58 15.51
N PHE A 156 -9.91 1.51 16.83
CA PHE A 156 -9.31 2.49 17.74
C PHE A 156 -7.79 2.60 17.53
N ARG A 157 -7.08 1.46 17.45
CA ARG A 157 -5.61 1.42 17.27
C ARG A 157 -5.12 1.98 15.92
N VAL A 158 -5.97 2.07 14.91
CA VAL A 158 -5.65 2.71 13.62
C VAL A 158 -6.27 4.12 13.51
N GLY A 159 -6.58 4.75 14.65
CA GLY A 159 -7.13 6.10 14.71
C GLY A 159 -8.50 6.21 14.06
N ASN A 160 -9.39 5.24 14.31
CA ASN A 160 -10.76 5.16 13.78
C ASN A 160 -10.85 5.19 12.25
N LYS A 161 -9.79 4.75 11.57
CA LYS A 161 -9.69 4.79 10.10
C LYS A 161 -9.97 3.44 9.42
N LEU A 162 -10.40 2.41 10.19
CA LEU A 162 -10.52 1.04 9.66
C LEU A 162 -11.43 0.95 8.43
N ASP A 163 -12.50 1.74 8.34
CA ASP A 163 -13.40 1.78 7.19
C ASP A 163 -12.77 2.45 5.95
N LYS A 164 -11.70 3.22 6.15
CA LYS A 164 -10.90 3.82 5.08
C LYS A 164 -9.77 2.90 4.59
N LEU A 165 -9.49 1.79 5.31
CA LEU A 165 -8.41 0.85 4.98
C LEU A 165 -8.93 -0.24 4.01
N ARG A 166 -9.40 0.19 2.84
CA ARG A 166 -9.92 -0.64 1.74
C ARG A 166 -9.54 -0.03 0.40
N LEU A 167 -9.31 -0.86 -0.61
CA LEU A 167 -8.80 -0.41 -1.91
C LEU A 167 -9.75 0.56 -2.60
N SER A 168 -11.05 0.34 -2.53
CA SER A 168 -12.05 1.24 -3.13
C SER A 168 -12.02 2.68 -2.57
N TYR A 169 -11.50 2.87 -1.35
CA TYR A 169 -11.24 4.19 -0.80
C TYR A 169 -9.84 4.73 -1.13
N LEU A 170 -8.83 3.83 -1.08
CA LEU A 170 -7.42 4.23 -1.15
C LEU A 170 -6.96 4.56 -2.59
N LEU A 171 -7.54 3.91 -3.62
CA LEU A 171 -7.05 3.99 -5.00
C LEU A 171 -7.75 5.03 -5.89
N ARG A 172 -8.40 6.02 -5.32
CA ARG A 172 -9.25 6.92 -6.11
C ARG A 172 -8.50 7.93 -6.98
N ARG A 173 -7.23 8.24 -6.68
CA ARG A 173 -6.53 9.38 -7.28
C ARG A 173 -5.24 9.03 -8.02
N ILE A 174 -4.53 8.01 -7.61
CA ILE A 174 -3.22 7.66 -8.14
C ILE A 174 -3.40 6.56 -9.18
N PRO A 175 -2.84 6.72 -10.39
CA PRO A 175 -2.83 5.64 -11.38
C PRO A 175 -2.30 4.36 -10.77
N THR A 176 -3.11 3.30 -10.80
CA THR A 176 -2.81 2.04 -10.11
C THR A 176 -3.10 0.84 -10.97
N LEU A 177 -2.12 -0.05 -11.13
CA LEU A 177 -2.29 -1.38 -11.68
C LEU A 177 -2.49 -2.37 -10.52
N ILE A 178 -3.64 -3.03 -10.50
CA ILE A 178 -3.92 -4.16 -9.60
C ILE A 178 -3.63 -5.44 -10.35
N ILE A 179 -2.82 -6.31 -9.76
CA ILE A 179 -2.53 -7.65 -10.29
C ILE A 179 -3.06 -8.68 -9.30
N GLN A 180 -3.82 -9.66 -9.79
CA GLN A 180 -4.44 -10.69 -8.95
C GLN A 180 -4.57 -12.01 -9.72
N THR A 181 -4.50 -13.14 -9.00
CA THR A 181 -4.89 -14.44 -9.55
C THR A 181 -6.20 -14.91 -8.92
N LYS A 182 -7.05 -15.59 -9.72
CA LYS A 182 -8.32 -16.16 -9.24
C LYS A 182 -8.12 -17.26 -8.20
N SER A 183 -6.99 -17.96 -8.25
CA SER A 183 -6.67 -19.08 -7.36
C SER A 183 -6.03 -18.68 -6.02
N ASP A 184 -5.82 -17.38 -5.76
CA ASP A 184 -5.23 -16.90 -4.51
C ASP A 184 -6.12 -17.23 -3.30
N LYS A 185 -5.56 -17.98 -2.34
CA LYS A 185 -6.24 -18.39 -1.11
C LYS A 185 -5.96 -17.45 0.07
N ALA A 186 -4.92 -16.63 -0.02
CA ALA A 186 -4.53 -15.70 1.05
C ALA A 186 -5.27 -14.37 0.94
N THR A 187 -5.34 -13.80 -0.27
CA THR A 187 -6.11 -12.60 -0.60
C THR A 187 -7.05 -12.95 -1.75
N THR A 188 -8.25 -13.37 -1.39
CA THR A 188 -9.17 -14.01 -2.35
C THR A 188 -9.64 -13.04 -3.44
N TYR A 189 -9.74 -13.54 -4.67
CA TYR A 189 -10.26 -12.80 -5.82
C TYR A 189 -11.65 -12.21 -5.54
N GLY A 190 -12.53 -12.96 -4.89
CA GLY A 190 -13.87 -12.47 -4.53
C GLY A 190 -13.83 -11.24 -3.62
N MET A 191 -12.93 -11.21 -2.62
CA MET A 191 -12.78 -10.04 -1.75
C MET A 191 -12.25 -8.82 -2.52
N LEU A 192 -11.35 -9.04 -3.49
CA LEU A 192 -10.88 -7.97 -4.37
C LEU A 192 -12.01 -7.43 -5.22
N MET A 193 -12.81 -8.29 -5.86
CA MET A 193 -13.88 -7.87 -6.76
C MET A 193 -14.97 -7.06 -6.04
N GLU A 194 -15.25 -7.34 -4.77
CA GLU A 194 -16.17 -6.51 -3.97
C GLU A 194 -15.66 -5.06 -3.82
N GLU A 195 -14.36 -4.86 -3.69
CA GLU A 195 -13.75 -3.52 -3.62
C GLU A 195 -13.58 -2.91 -5.02
N TYR A 196 -13.16 -3.71 -6.01
CA TYR A 196 -12.92 -3.23 -7.37
C TYR A 196 -14.21 -2.74 -8.04
N ASN A 197 -15.33 -3.43 -7.85
CA ASN A 197 -16.62 -3.03 -8.43
C ASN A 197 -17.07 -1.63 -7.98
N GLU A 198 -16.67 -1.17 -6.79
CA GLU A 198 -16.94 0.20 -6.33
C GLU A 198 -16.12 1.26 -7.09
N ILE A 199 -15.04 0.88 -7.74
CA ILE A 199 -14.10 1.79 -8.43
C ILE A 199 -13.85 1.39 -9.89
N ALA A 200 -14.60 0.44 -10.44
CA ALA A 200 -14.39 -0.08 -11.81
C ALA A 200 -14.52 1.02 -12.89
N GLN A 201 -15.28 2.08 -12.63
CA GLN A 201 -15.42 3.24 -13.52
C GLN A 201 -14.27 4.26 -13.37
N ASN A 202 -13.37 4.06 -12.41
CA ASN A 202 -12.22 4.95 -12.22
C ASN A 202 -11.14 4.63 -13.25
N LYS A 203 -10.95 5.51 -14.24
CA LYS A 203 -9.96 5.36 -15.31
C LYS A 203 -8.51 5.26 -14.79
N ASN A 204 -8.25 5.71 -13.56
CA ASN A 204 -6.93 5.59 -12.95
C ASN A 204 -6.63 4.17 -12.44
N VAL A 205 -7.60 3.25 -12.40
CA VAL A 205 -7.39 1.90 -11.86
C VAL A 205 -7.54 0.87 -12.95
N GLN A 206 -6.45 0.16 -13.22
CA GLN A 206 -6.39 -0.98 -14.14
C GLN A 206 -6.35 -2.27 -13.33
N LEU A 207 -7.04 -3.32 -13.80
CA LEU A 207 -7.01 -4.65 -13.19
C LEU A 207 -6.51 -5.68 -14.18
N LYS A 208 -5.44 -6.37 -13.82
CA LYS A 208 -4.91 -7.53 -14.53
C LYS A 208 -5.18 -8.80 -13.72
N VAL A 209 -5.92 -9.74 -14.29
CA VAL A 209 -6.30 -10.99 -13.62
C VAL A 209 -5.67 -12.17 -14.35
N PHE A 210 -5.10 -13.08 -13.57
CA PHE A 210 -4.56 -14.35 -14.03
C PHE A 210 -5.45 -15.50 -13.52
N GLU A 211 -5.67 -16.52 -14.36
CA GLU A 211 -6.56 -17.64 -14.01
C GLU A 211 -6.00 -18.48 -12.87
N ARG A 212 -4.70 -18.76 -12.91
CA ARG A 212 -3.97 -19.61 -11.96
C ARG A 212 -2.74 -18.87 -11.43
N GLY A 213 -2.14 -19.42 -10.40
CA GLY A 213 -0.92 -18.91 -9.78
C GLY A 213 -1.03 -18.86 -8.26
N SER A 214 0.09 -18.90 -7.59
CA SER A 214 0.16 -18.79 -6.12
C SER A 214 0.22 -17.34 -5.67
N HIS A 215 -0.16 -17.10 -4.42
CA HIS A 215 -0.10 -15.78 -3.78
C HIS A 215 1.27 -15.13 -3.96
N THR A 216 1.32 -13.94 -4.54
CA THR A 216 2.53 -13.16 -4.84
C THR A 216 3.60 -13.89 -5.67
N ARG A 217 3.23 -14.91 -6.45
CA ARG A 217 4.17 -15.70 -7.25
C ARG A 217 3.80 -15.81 -8.73
N ILE A 218 2.88 -14.99 -9.21
CA ILE A 218 2.42 -15.01 -10.61
C ILE A 218 3.60 -14.82 -11.57
N TYR A 219 4.48 -13.87 -11.28
CA TYR A 219 5.69 -13.61 -12.08
C TYR A 219 6.65 -14.80 -12.14
N ALA A 220 6.67 -15.67 -11.12
CA ALA A 220 7.52 -16.86 -11.10
C ALA A 220 6.92 -18.05 -11.89
N GLU A 221 5.64 -17.98 -12.27
CA GLU A 221 5.00 -19.00 -13.11
C GLU A 221 5.45 -18.81 -14.55
N GLN A 222 6.06 -19.86 -15.14
CA GLN A 222 6.63 -19.80 -16.49
C GLN A 222 5.63 -19.31 -17.54
N ASP A 223 4.38 -19.80 -17.46
CA ASP A 223 3.31 -19.50 -18.42
C ASP A 223 2.84 -18.03 -18.36
N TYR A 224 3.08 -17.34 -17.25
CA TYR A 224 2.58 -15.98 -17.02
C TYR A 224 3.67 -14.92 -16.96
N LYS A 225 4.93 -15.32 -16.99
CA LYS A 225 6.06 -14.39 -16.79
C LYS A 225 6.08 -13.27 -17.83
N GLU A 226 5.88 -13.61 -19.10
CA GLU A 226 5.85 -12.64 -20.19
C GLU A 226 4.65 -11.69 -20.07
N GLU A 227 3.44 -12.24 -19.95
CA GLU A 227 2.20 -11.48 -19.81
C GLU A 227 2.21 -10.56 -18.58
N TYR A 228 2.81 -11.03 -17.47
CA TYR A 228 3.00 -10.23 -16.27
C TYR A 228 3.97 -9.07 -16.52
N THR A 229 5.11 -9.36 -17.17
CA THR A 229 6.14 -8.36 -17.51
C THR A 229 5.58 -7.29 -18.42
N GLU A 230 4.83 -7.68 -19.46
CA GLU A 230 4.16 -6.75 -20.37
C GLU A 230 3.14 -5.87 -19.66
N ALA A 231 2.30 -6.44 -18.79
CA ALA A 231 1.30 -5.68 -18.03
C ALA A 231 1.96 -4.59 -17.18
N VAL A 232 3.04 -4.93 -16.48
CA VAL A 232 3.80 -3.96 -15.65
C VAL A 232 4.46 -2.90 -16.54
N ALA A 233 5.13 -3.30 -17.62
CA ALA A 233 5.85 -2.39 -18.50
C ALA A 233 4.90 -1.43 -19.24
N ASN A 234 3.80 -1.92 -19.77
CA ASN A 234 2.81 -1.09 -20.47
C ASN A 234 2.21 -0.06 -19.52
N PHE A 235 1.80 -0.47 -18.31
CA PHE A 235 1.29 0.46 -17.30
C PHE A 235 2.30 1.55 -16.93
N LEU A 236 3.58 1.23 -16.81
CA LEU A 236 4.61 2.21 -16.47
C LEU A 236 4.94 3.16 -17.62
N LYS A 237 4.91 2.67 -18.89
CA LYS A 237 5.18 3.44 -20.10
C LYS A 237 4.02 4.33 -20.54
N ASP A 238 2.77 4.02 -20.13
CA ASP A 238 1.63 4.87 -20.44
C ASP A 238 1.89 6.28 -19.96
N LYS A 239 1.98 7.21 -20.92
CA LYS A 239 2.18 8.63 -20.64
C LYS A 239 0.99 9.15 -19.85
N GLU A 240 1.24 10.00 -18.89
CA GLU A 240 0.29 10.65 -18.00
C GLU A 240 -1.03 11.01 -18.71
N VAL A 241 -2.14 10.43 -18.22
CA VAL A 241 -3.47 10.93 -18.54
C VAL A 241 -3.61 12.27 -17.83
N ASN A 242 -3.41 13.36 -18.60
CA ASN A 242 -3.69 14.78 -18.33
C ASN A 242 -3.73 15.25 -16.87
N SER A 243 -2.61 15.77 -16.40
CA SER A 243 -2.46 16.50 -15.12
C SER A 243 -3.27 17.81 -15.03
N ALA A 244 -3.78 18.34 -16.14
CA ALA A 244 -4.46 19.65 -16.20
C ALA A 244 -5.88 19.68 -15.59
N GLN A 245 -6.55 18.53 -15.46
CA GLN A 245 -7.86 18.43 -14.79
C GLN A 245 -7.76 18.17 -13.27
N GLU A 246 -6.61 17.80 -12.77
CA GLU A 246 -6.37 17.51 -11.36
C GLU A 246 -6.25 18.77 -10.51
N GLU A 247 -5.62 19.84 -11.02
CA GLU A 247 -5.41 21.09 -10.25
C GLU A 247 -6.70 21.81 -9.89
N THR A 248 -7.72 21.77 -10.77
CA THR A 248 -9.00 22.44 -10.51
C THR A 248 -9.87 21.68 -9.52
N ASN A 249 -9.84 20.35 -9.54
CA ASN A 249 -10.53 19.51 -8.56
C ASN A 249 -9.82 19.47 -7.19
N GLU A 250 -8.51 19.63 -7.15
CA GLU A 250 -7.75 19.68 -5.89
C GLU A 250 -8.03 20.94 -5.08
N LYS A 251 -8.20 22.10 -5.72
CA LYS A 251 -8.59 23.35 -5.04
C LYS A 251 -9.96 23.24 -4.34
N ASN A 252 -10.95 22.70 -5.03
CA ASN A 252 -12.31 22.55 -4.49
C ASN A 252 -12.41 21.52 -3.35
N ILE A 253 -11.46 20.56 -3.28
CA ILE A 253 -11.44 19.55 -2.23
C ILE A 253 -10.61 20.01 -1.02
N GLN A 254 -9.58 20.85 -1.23
CA GLN A 254 -8.84 21.47 -0.14
C GLN A 254 -9.74 22.40 0.71
N GLU A 255 -10.61 23.18 0.07
CA GLU A 255 -11.57 24.03 0.79
C GLU A 255 -12.57 23.20 1.62
N ALA A 256 -13.02 22.05 1.12
CA ALA A 256 -13.96 21.18 1.83
C ALA A 256 -13.28 20.35 2.98
N GLU A 257 -11.99 20.02 2.86
CA GLU A 257 -11.25 19.29 3.91
C GLU A 257 -10.74 20.24 5.01
N THR A 258 -10.40 21.49 4.69
CA THR A 258 -10.00 22.52 5.67
C THR A 258 -11.15 22.84 6.62
N VAL A 259 -12.37 22.98 6.10
CA VAL A 259 -13.59 23.21 6.91
C VAL A 259 -13.90 22.03 7.85
N LYS A 260 -13.54 20.79 7.47
CA LYS A 260 -13.73 19.61 8.33
C LYS A 260 -12.63 19.43 9.38
N VAL A 261 -11.40 19.86 9.09
CA VAL A 261 -10.27 19.77 10.05
C VAL A 261 -10.43 20.82 11.15
N GLU A 262 -10.90 22.02 10.84
CA GLU A 262 -11.20 23.05 11.83
C GLU A 262 -12.36 22.66 12.79
N ALA A 263 -13.32 21.86 12.29
CA ALA A 263 -14.39 21.32 13.11
C ALA A 263 -13.94 20.17 14.04
N ASP A 264 -12.95 19.36 13.60
CA ASP A 264 -12.42 18.23 14.38
C ASP A 264 -11.32 18.67 15.38
N GLU A 265 -10.56 19.74 15.12
CA GLU A 265 -9.59 20.29 16.06
C GLU A 265 -10.26 20.94 17.28
N ASN A 266 -11.40 21.57 17.10
CA ASN A 266 -12.21 22.09 18.20
C ASN A 266 -12.87 21.01 19.09
N ALA A 267 -12.92 19.75 18.60
CA ALA A 267 -13.42 18.60 19.36
C ALA A 267 -12.33 17.84 20.13
N ASN A 268 -11.05 18.00 19.77
CA ASN A 268 -9.93 17.20 20.30
C ASN A 268 -9.17 17.81 21.50
N ASP A 269 -9.45 19.05 21.88
CA ASP A 269 -8.75 19.71 23.02
C ASP A 269 -9.17 19.16 24.40
N LYS A 270 -10.11 18.22 24.46
CA LYS A 270 -10.54 17.54 25.70
C LYS A 270 -10.07 16.09 25.84
N GLY A 271 -9.26 15.57 24.91
CA GLY A 271 -8.90 14.16 24.84
C GLY A 271 -7.45 13.80 25.16
N SER A 272 -6.55 14.76 25.37
CA SER A 272 -5.09 14.48 25.49
C SER A 272 -4.66 13.84 26.81
N GLU A 273 -5.44 13.92 27.88
CA GLU A 273 -5.09 13.36 29.21
C GLU A 273 -5.32 11.84 29.34
N TYR A 274 -5.96 11.16 28.36
CA TYR A 274 -6.28 9.74 28.44
C TYR A 274 -5.28 8.80 27.75
N TYR A 275 -4.23 9.32 27.10
CA TYR A 275 -3.37 8.51 26.22
C TYR A 275 -2.25 7.74 26.91
N GLU A 276 -1.90 8.03 28.17
CA GLU A 276 -0.76 7.39 28.84
C GLU A 276 -1.08 6.10 29.59
N LYS A 277 -2.34 5.73 29.80
CA LYS A 277 -2.71 4.64 30.72
C LYS A 277 -2.96 3.25 30.14
N PHE A 278 -2.86 3.04 28.81
CA PHE A 278 -3.19 1.74 28.18
C PHE A 278 -2.14 1.24 27.17
N SER A 279 -0.84 1.38 27.50
CA SER A 279 0.26 0.87 26.64
C SER A 279 0.53 -0.64 26.73
N ASP A 280 -0.09 -1.39 27.65
CA ASP A 280 0.43 -2.69 28.10
C ASP A 280 -0.44 -3.94 27.78
N PHE A 281 -1.21 -3.93 26.69
CA PHE A 281 -1.83 -5.16 26.21
C PHE A 281 -1.15 -5.66 24.94
N ASP A 282 -0.16 -6.53 25.12
CA ASP A 282 0.47 -7.33 24.06
C ASP A 282 -0.44 -8.52 23.72
N PHE A 283 -0.86 -8.60 22.45
CA PHE A 283 -1.25 -9.88 21.87
C PHE A 283 0.01 -10.48 21.25
N ASP A 284 0.53 -11.54 21.85
CA ASP A 284 1.61 -12.34 21.30
C ASP A 284 1.21 -12.89 19.92
N ASP A 285 1.94 -12.43 18.88
CA ASP A 285 1.89 -13.00 17.52
C ASP A 285 2.95 -14.12 17.37
N ASN A 286 3.11 -14.96 18.42
CA ASN A 286 3.90 -16.19 18.32
C ASN A 286 2.94 -17.38 18.20
N GLU A 287 2.69 -17.78 16.94
CA GLU A 287 2.59 -19.16 16.45
C GLU A 287 2.35 -19.17 14.94
#